data_cf9e6fc9911987664e32694581be00ad
#
_entry.id   cf9e6fc9911987664e32694581be00ad
#
_cell.length_a   1.000
_cell.length_b   1.000
_cell.length_c   1.000
_cell.angle_alpha   90.00
_cell.angle_beta   90.00
_cell.angle_gamma   90.00
#
_symmetry.space_group_name_H-M   'P 1'
#
loop_
_entity.id
_entity.type
_entity.pdbx_description
1 polymer ?
#
loop_
_entity_poly.entity_id
_entity_poly.type
_entity_poly.pdbx_seq_one_letter_code
_entity_poly.pdbx_strand_id
1 'polypeptide(L)'
;IKIYDIYSKNSIKIMYIISLFFEKIYIIKPLTSRPANSEKYILCYRYKDFSESKIYFNIFETIIQDKDLNHLNNDKVAVEYNFIEKILEYNRWYTERQISYINKTIKYIDDYNNNIDKNYLIKLYNYNKKKCVNWCRKYNIY
;
A
#
# COMPACT_ATOMS: atom_id res chain seq x y z
N ILE A 1 5.82 -3.80 6.44
CA ILE A 1 4.52 -4.44 6.67
C ILE A 1 3.75 -4.45 5.36
N LYS A 2 3.27 -5.61 4.92
CA LYS A 2 2.42 -5.73 3.73
C LYS A 2 0.99 -5.33 4.08
N ILE A 3 0.38 -4.49 3.24
CA ILE A 3 -1.00 -4.04 3.39
C ILE A 3 -1.74 -4.09 2.04
N TYR A 4 -3.04 -4.01 2.11
CA TYR A 4 -3.91 -3.88 0.94
C TYR A 4 -4.66 -2.55 1.00
N ASP A 5 -5.96 -2.58 1.28
CA ASP A 5 -6.79 -1.39 1.27
C ASP A 5 -6.83 -0.72 2.65
N ILE A 6 -6.82 0.61 2.66
CA ILE A 6 -6.84 1.45 3.86
C ILE A 6 -8.01 2.44 3.82
N TYR A 7 -9.22 1.96 3.45
CA TYR A 7 -10.42 2.78 3.35
C TYR A 7 -11.26 2.79 4.63
N SER A 8 -11.14 1.74 5.46
CA SER A 8 -11.93 1.67 6.69
C SER A 8 -11.34 2.56 7.80
N LYS A 9 -12.19 3.05 8.69
CA LYS A 9 -11.76 3.80 9.88
C LYS A 9 -10.72 3.02 10.69
N ASN A 10 -10.92 1.70 10.84
CA ASN A 10 -10.01 0.83 11.60
C ASN A 10 -8.64 0.71 10.92
N SER A 11 -8.60 0.57 9.59
CA SER A 11 -7.33 0.56 8.84
C SER A 11 -6.56 1.85 9.02
N ILE A 12 -7.22 3.00 8.94
CA ILE A 12 -6.62 4.32 9.15
C ILE A 12 -6.10 4.44 10.59
N LYS A 13 -6.88 3.97 11.57
CA LYS A 13 -6.50 4.02 12.98
C LYS A 13 -5.26 3.15 13.28
N ILE A 14 -5.22 1.93 12.72
CA ILE A 14 -4.04 1.06 12.82
C ILE A 14 -2.81 1.73 12.20
N MET A 15 -2.95 2.34 11.02
CA MET A 15 -1.87 3.08 10.36
C MET A 15 -1.38 4.25 11.22
N TYR A 16 -2.30 4.98 11.83
CA TYR A 16 -1.97 6.07 12.74
C TYR A 16 -1.18 5.56 13.96
N ILE A 17 -1.67 4.49 14.62
CA ILE A 17 -0.98 3.88 15.76
C ILE A 17 0.43 3.44 15.37
N ILE A 18 0.61 2.79 14.22
CA ILE A 18 1.95 2.41 13.72
C ILE A 18 2.83 3.67 13.59
N SER A 19 2.28 4.78 13.07
CA SER A 19 3.03 6.03 12.89
C SER A 19 3.53 6.65 14.19
N LEU A 20 2.90 6.36 15.33
CA LEU A 20 3.32 6.87 16.63
C LEU A 20 4.63 6.23 17.13
N PHE A 21 4.97 5.04 16.66
CA PHE A 21 6.17 4.30 17.04
C PHE A 21 7.40 4.61 16.18
N PHE A 22 7.23 5.28 15.06
CA PHE A 22 8.33 5.54 14.12
C PHE A 22 8.45 7.02 13.81
N GLU A 23 9.67 7.48 13.53
CA GLU A 23 9.88 8.87 13.12
C GLU A 23 9.14 9.18 11.81
N LYS A 24 9.16 8.22 10.87
CA LYS A 24 8.48 8.34 9.57
C LYS A 24 7.90 7.01 9.13
N ILE A 25 6.75 7.06 8.49
CA ILE A 25 6.19 5.93 7.75
C ILE A 25 6.00 6.33 6.27
N TYR A 26 6.22 5.39 5.38
CA TYR A 26 6.00 5.57 3.95
C TYR A 26 5.10 4.46 3.44
N ILE A 27 4.16 4.80 2.57
CA ILE A 27 3.38 3.81 1.84
C ILE A 27 4.02 3.66 0.46
N ILE A 28 4.52 2.47 0.17
CA ILE A 28 5.21 2.18 -1.07
C ILE A 28 4.51 1.07 -1.84
N LYS A 29 4.53 1.16 -3.18
CA LYS A 29 4.18 0.07 -4.07
C LYS A 29 5.42 -0.34 -4.85
N PRO A 30 5.97 -1.55 -4.60
CA PRO A 30 7.15 -2.01 -5.32
C PRO A 30 6.91 -2.07 -6.82
N LEU A 31 7.95 -1.77 -7.60
CA LEU A 31 7.88 -1.84 -9.07
C LEU A 31 7.57 -3.25 -9.60
N THR A 32 7.90 -4.28 -8.81
CA THR A 32 7.61 -5.69 -9.09
C THR A 32 6.18 -6.10 -8.77
N SER A 33 5.44 -5.29 -7.99
CA SER A 33 4.02 -5.55 -7.70
C SER A 33 3.17 -5.15 -8.90
N ARG A 34 2.17 -5.97 -9.23
CA ARG A 34 1.22 -5.68 -10.33
C ARG A 34 0.49 -4.37 -10.07
N PRO A 35 0.52 -3.41 -11.01
CA PRO A 35 -0.07 -2.09 -10.78
C PRO A 35 -1.58 -2.12 -10.53
N ALA A 36 -2.28 -3.11 -11.10
CA ALA A 36 -3.73 -3.24 -11.00
C ALA A 36 -4.22 -3.83 -9.66
N ASN A 37 -3.33 -4.40 -8.82
CA ASN A 37 -3.73 -4.91 -7.52
C ASN A 37 -3.54 -3.88 -6.40
N SER A 38 -4.24 -4.07 -5.27
CA SER A 38 -4.19 -3.15 -4.12
C SER A 38 -3.00 -3.38 -3.18
N GLU A 39 -2.14 -4.35 -3.45
CA GLU A 39 -0.97 -4.67 -2.62
C GLU A 39 -0.01 -3.48 -2.50
N LYS A 40 0.30 -3.12 -1.26
CA LYS A 40 1.21 -2.04 -0.86
C LYS A 40 2.03 -2.45 0.35
N TYR A 41 3.01 -1.66 0.70
CA TYR A 41 3.85 -1.90 1.87
C TYR A 41 4.01 -0.62 2.67
N ILE A 42 3.94 -0.74 4.00
CA ILE A 42 4.37 0.30 4.92
C ILE A 42 5.84 0.07 5.20
N LEU A 43 6.66 1.08 4.91
CA LEU A 43 8.05 1.16 5.33
C LEU A 43 8.12 2.06 6.55
N CYS A 44 8.51 1.48 7.69
CA CYS A 44 8.71 2.17 8.95
C CYS A 44 10.19 2.56 9.07
N TYR A 45 10.46 3.83 9.35
CA TYR A 45 11.81 4.36 9.43
C TYR A 45 12.09 4.89 10.83
N ARG A 46 13.17 4.42 11.44
CA ARG A 46 13.64 4.73 12.79
C ARG A 46 12.54 4.58 13.84
N TYR A 47 12.66 3.52 14.60
CA TYR A 47 11.83 3.32 15.79
C TYR A 47 12.15 4.40 16.83
N LYS A 48 11.12 5.02 17.38
CA LYS A 48 11.27 6.00 18.47
C LYS A 48 11.68 5.29 19.76
N ASP A 49 12.42 5.98 20.63
CA ASP A 49 12.84 5.41 21.88
C ASP A 49 11.64 4.92 22.72
N PHE A 50 11.86 3.83 23.47
CA PHE A 50 10.81 3.21 24.29
C PHE A 50 10.19 4.18 25.30
N SER A 51 10.99 5.12 25.85
CA SER A 51 10.50 6.17 26.76
C SER A 51 9.41 7.06 26.13
N GLU A 52 9.54 7.38 24.84
CA GLU A 52 8.59 8.19 24.10
C GLU A 52 7.36 7.38 23.61
N SER A 53 7.55 6.09 23.38
CA SER A 53 6.53 5.20 22.83
C SER A 53 5.71 4.43 23.88
N LYS A 54 6.13 4.43 25.14
CA LYS A 54 5.56 3.63 26.23
C LYS A 54 4.03 3.85 26.39
N ILE A 55 3.59 5.09 26.28
CA ILE A 55 2.16 5.43 26.41
C ILE A 55 1.31 4.77 25.30
N TYR A 56 1.88 4.67 24.11
CA TYR A 56 1.21 4.07 22.94
C TYR A 56 1.29 2.54 22.99
N PHE A 57 2.29 1.98 23.64
CA PHE A 57 2.49 0.54 23.78
C PHE A 57 1.32 -0.11 24.55
N ASN A 58 0.90 0.49 25.65
CA ASN A 58 -0.24 0.00 26.44
C ASN A 58 -1.54 0.03 25.62
N ILE A 59 -1.72 1.05 24.77
CA ILE A 59 -2.87 1.14 23.87
C ILE A 59 -2.82 0.04 22.83
N PHE A 60 -1.65 -0.20 22.25
CA PHE A 60 -1.44 -1.22 21.23
C PHE A 60 -1.63 -2.63 21.80
N GLU A 61 -1.13 -2.90 23.00
CA GLU A 61 -1.32 -4.17 23.71
C GLU A 61 -2.80 -4.43 23.99
N THR A 62 -3.53 -3.43 24.44
CA THR A 62 -4.99 -3.53 24.65
C THR A 62 -5.72 -3.88 23.36
N ILE A 63 -5.30 -3.31 22.22
CA ILE A 63 -5.91 -3.59 20.91
C ILE A 63 -5.60 -5.01 20.44
N ILE A 64 -4.39 -5.51 20.67
CA ILE A 64 -4.00 -6.88 20.28
C ILE A 64 -4.75 -7.93 21.12
N GLN A 65 -4.98 -7.65 22.40
CA GLN A 65 -5.68 -8.56 23.29
C GLN A 65 -7.18 -8.61 23.02
N ASP A 66 -7.73 -7.59 22.34
CA ASP A 66 -9.15 -7.56 21.97
C ASP A 66 -9.40 -8.37 20.68
N LYS A 67 -9.88 -9.60 20.85
CA LYS A 67 -10.20 -10.51 19.75
C LYS A 67 -11.22 -9.95 18.76
N ASP A 68 -12.08 -9.04 19.20
CA ASP A 68 -13.18 -8.49 18.39
C ASP A 68 -12.85 -7.12 17.76
N LEU A 69 -11.65 -6.58 18.00
CA LEU A 69 -11.25 -5.22 17.56
C LEU A 69 -12.25 -4.12 17.98
N ASN A 70 -13.12 -4.37 18.93
CA ASN A 70 -14.12 -3.42 19.41
C ASN A 70 -13.48 -2.22 20.11
N HIS A 71 -12.29 -2.41 20.70
CA HIS A 71 -11.52 -1.33 21.30
C HIS A 71 -10.92 -0.35 20.28
N LEU A 72 -10.84 -0.73 19.00
CA LEU A 72 -10.54 0.23 17.92
C LEU A 72 -11.65 1.27 17.75
N ASN A 73 -12.88 0.94 18.14
CA ASN A 73 -14.01 1.87 18.11
C ASN A 73 -14.06 2.81 19.32
N ASN A 74 -13.30 2.53 20.38
CA ASN A 74 -13.21 3.41 21.54
C ASN A 74 -12.33 4.63 21.20
N ASP A 75 -12.78 5.83 21.60
CA ASP A 75 -12.14 7.13 21.37
C ASP A 75 -10.80 7.33 22.11
N LYS A 76 -10.22 6.25 22.66
CA LYS A 76 -8.94 6.31 23.39
C LYS A 76 -7.76 6.75 22.51
N VAL A 77 -7.85 6.56 21.19
CA VAL A 77 -6.87 7.09 20.23
C VAL A 77 -7.61 7.96 19.23
N ALA A 78 -7.60 9.26 19.47
CA ALA A 78 -8.06 10.22 18.48
C ALA A 78 -7.03 10.31 17.36
N VAL A 79 -7.45 10.02 16.13
CA VAL A 79 -6.59 10.16 14.95
C VAL A 79 -6.54 11.62 14.55
N GLU A 80 -5.35 12.17 14.38
CA GLU A 80 -5.16 13.54 13.95
C GLU A 80 -5.82 13.80 12.57
N TYR A 81 -6.52 14.90 12.46
CA TYR A 81 -7.23 15.29 11.24
C TYR A 81 -6.28 15.34 10.02
N ASN A 82 -5.12 15.95 10.16
CA ASN A 82 -4.10 16.02 9.10
C ASN A 82 -3.63 14.64 8.63
N PHE A 83 -3.59 13.64 9.53
CA PHE A 83 -3.23 12.27 9.15
C PHE A 83 -4.34 11.65 8.30
N ILE A 84 -5.60 11.83 8.70
CA ILE A 84 -6.76 11.34 7.94
C ILE A 84 -6.75 11.95 6.54
N GLU A 85 -6.59 13.26 6.41
CA GLU A 85 -6.55 13.94 5.12
C GLU A 85 -5.47 13.38 4.19
N LYS A 86 -4.25 13.21 4.70
CA LYS A 86 -3.15 12.62 3.92
C LYS A 86 -3.47 11.20 3.44
N ILE A 87 -4.10 10.37 4.25
CA ILE A 87 -4.51 9.03 3.86
C ILE A 87 -5.62 9.07 2.80
N LEU A 88 -6.59 9.97 2.95
CA LEU A 88 -7.67 10.13 1.96
C LEU A 88 -7.14 10.64 0.62
N GLU A 89 -6.22 11.60 0.62
CA GLU A 89 -5.55 12.09 -0.58
C GLU A 89 -4.74 10.99 -1.26
N TYR A 90 -3.96 10.23 -0.48
CA TYR A 90 -3.22 9.07 -0.98
C TYR A 90 -4.16 8.03 -1.60
N ASN A 91 -5.27 7.69 -0.93
CA ASN A 91 -6.25 6.73 -1.43
C ASN A 91 -6.86 7.17 -2.75
N ARG A 92 -7.22 8.46 -2.89
CA ARG A 92 -7.75 9.02 -4.13
C ARG A 92 -6.75 8.86 -5.28
N TRP A 93 -5.54 9.37 -5.09
CA TRP A 93 -4.48 9.27 -6.10
C TRP A 93 -4.19 7.81 -6.50
N TYR A 94 -4.13 6.92 -5.50
CA TYR A 94 -3.83 5.51 -5.73
C TYR A 94 -4.96 4.81 -6.50
N THR A 95 -6.21 5.08 -6.15
CA THR A 95 -7.41 4.51 -6.79
C THR A 95 -7.50 4.91 -8.26
N GLU A 96 -7.30 6.18 -8.57
CA GLU A 96 -7.28 6.68 -9.96
C GLU A 96 -6.23 5.95 -10.79
N ARG A 97 -5.03 5.78 -10.22
CA ARG A 97 -3.94 5.06 -10.87
C ARG A 97 -4.27 3.58 -11.08
N GLN A 98 -4.84 2.93 -10.07
CA GLN A 98 -5.24 1.52 -10.13
C GLN A 98 -6.32 1.30 -11.19
N ILE A 99 -7.35 2.13 -11.24
CA ILE A 99 -8.42 2.10 -12.25
C ILE A 99 -7.82 2.25 -13.65
N SER A 100 -6.89 3.18 -13.85
CA SER A 100 -6.21 3.35 -15.15
C SER A 100 -5.51 2.05 -15.60
N TYR A 101 -4.84 1.33 -14.70
CA TYR A 101 -4.19 0.06 -15.04
C TYR A 101 -5.19 -1.08 -15.28
N ILE A 102 -6.29 -1.13 -14.52
CA ILE A 102 -7.37 -2.09 -14.73
C ILE A 102 -7.98 -1.89 -16.13
N ASN A 103 -8.33 -0.65 -16.48
CA ASN A 103 -8.90 -0.33 -17.78
C ASN A 103 -7.95 -0.68 -18.95
N LYS A 104 -6.65 -0.44 -18.78
CA LYS A 104 -5.64 -0.88 -19.75
C LYS A 104 -5.62 -2.40 -19.90
N THR A 105 -5.74 -3.13 -18.78
CA THR A 105 -5.74 -4.60 -18.80
C THR A 105 -6.98 -5.12 -19.51
N ILE A 106 -8.15 -4.55 -19.22
CA ILE A 106 -9.41 -4.90 -19.91
C ILE A 106 -9.26 -4.69 -21.42
N LYS A 107 -8.78 -3.49 -21.82
CA LYS A 107 -8.53 -3.20 -23.22
C LYS A 107 -7.61 -4.22 -23.88
N TYR A 108 -6.53 -4.64 -23.23
CA TYR A 108 -5.62 -5.65 -23.79
C TYR A 108 -6.27 -7.02 -23.94
N ILE A 109 -7.20 -7.39 -23.04
CA ILE A 109 -7.96 -8.63 -23.14
C ILE A 109 -8.91 -8.57 -24.34
N ASP A 110 -9.61 -7.44 -24.51
CA ASP A 110 -10.52 -7.22 -25.62
C ASP A 110 -9.78 -7.23 -26.98
N ASP A 111 -8.66 -6.52 -27.08
CA ASP A 111 -7.80 -6.49 -28.26
C ASP A 111 -7.29 -7.91 -28.62
N TYR A 112 -6.92 -8.70 -27.61
CA TYR A 112 -6.49 -10.09 -27.79
C TYR A 112 -7.62 -10.99 -28.30
N ASN A 113 -8.81 -10.90 -27.69
CA ASN A 113 -9.98 -11.72 -28.06
C ASN A 113 -10.48 -11.40 -29.47
N ASN A 114 -10.33 -10.16 -29.89
CA ASN A 114 -10.72 -9.70 -31.24
C ASN A 114 -9.63 -9.88 -32.30
N ASN A 115 -8.52 -10.57 -31.98
CA ASN A 115 -7.36 -10.74 -32.86
C ASN A 115 -6.75 -9.44 -33.41
N ILE A 116 -6.96 -8.33 -32.67
CA ILE A 116 -6.42 -7.02 -33.05
C ILE A 116 -4.95 -6.97 -32.64
N ASP A 117 -4.07 -7.09 -33.63
CA ASP A 117 -2.61 -6.86 -33.56
C ASP A 117 -1.80 -7.73 -32.56
N LYS A 118 -1.50 -8.97 -32.94
CA LYS A 118 -0.54 -9.85 -32.23
C LYS A 118 0.84 -9.19 -32.05
N ASN A 119 1.26 -8.31 -32.95
CA ASN A 119 2.54 -7.62 -32.84
C ASN A 119 2.59 -6.64 -31.66
N TYR A 120 1.46 -6.05 -31.29
CA TYR A 120 1.36 -5.19 -30.12
C TYR A 120 1.61 -5.95 -28.81
N LEU A 121 1.03 -7.13 -28.66
CA LEU A 121 1.26 -8.00 -27.49
C LEU A 121 2.71 -8.43 -27.36
N ILE A 122 3.38 -8.74 -28.46
CA ILE A 122 4.81 -9.06 -28.50
C ILE A 122 5.65 -7.85 -28.04
N LYS A 123 5.32 -6.64 -28.51
CA LYS A 123 5.98 -5.41 -28.08
C LYS A 123 5.79 -5.16 -26.58
N LEU A 124 4.57 -5.35 -26.05
CA LEU A 124 4.26 -5.22 -24.64
C LEU A 124 5.01 -6.23 -23.77
N TYR A 125 5.06 -7.49 -24.20
CA TYR A 125 5.85 -8.53 -23.55
C TYR A 125 7.33 -8.15 -23.48
N ASN A 126 7.93 -7.77 -24.61
CA ASN A 126 9.32 -7.37 -24.68
C ASN A 126 9.64 -6.14 -23.80
N TYR A 127 8.73 -5.17 -23.76
CA TYR A 127 8.86 -4.01 -22.88
C TYR A 127 8.86 -4.41 -21.39
N ASN A 128 7.95 -5.29 -20.98
CA ASN A 128 7.89 -5.75 -19.59
C ASN A 128 9.10 -6.62 -19.22
N LYS A 129 9.54 -7.50 -20.13
CA LYS A 129 10.77 -8.29 -19.97
C LYS A 129 11.98 -7.38 -19.76
N LYS A 130 12.13 -6.32 -20.57
CA LYS A 130 13.22 -5.34 -20.41
C LYS A 130 13.18 -4.65 -19.06
N LYS A 131 11.98 -4.27 -18.55
CA LYS A 131 11.82 -3.71 -17.20
C LYS A 131 12.28 -4.67 -16.11
N CYS A 132 11.88 -5.94 -16.19
CA CYS A 132 12.28 -6.95 -15.22
C CYS A 132 13.81 -7.13 -15.21
N VAL A 133 14.42 -7.28 -16.38
CA VAL A 133 15.88 -7.41 -16.52
C VAL A 133 16.61 -6.20 -15.94
N ASN A 134 16.16 -4.98 -16.25
CA ASN A 134 16.76 -3.76 -15.71
C ASN A 134 16.63 -3.67 -14.18
N TRP A 135 15.50 -4.13 -13.65
CA TRP A 135 15.30 -4.18 -12.21
C TRP A 135 16.25 -5.21 -11.55
N CYS A 136 16.36 -6.43 -12.11
CA CYS A 136 17.31 -7.44 -11.63
C CYS A 136 18.75 -6.92 -11.64
N ARG A 137 19.17 -6.26 -12.73
CA ARG A 137 20.50 -5.64 -12.85
C ARG A 137 20.73 -4.57 -11.77
N LYS A 138 19.74 -3.70 -11.55
CA LYS A 138 19.84 -2.62 -10.55
C LYS A 138 20.08 -3.14 -9.13
N TYR A 139 19.54 -4.30 -8.81
CA TYR A 139 19.61 -4.88 -7.46
C TYR A 139 20.53 -6.11 -7.37
N ASN A 140 21.34 -6.37 -8.40
CA ASN A 140 22.27 -7.51 -8.46
C ASN A 140 21.59 -8.87 -8.16
N ILE A 141 20.38 -9.05 -8.67
CA ILE A 141 19.61 -10.28 -8.54
C ILE A 141 19.81 -11.08 -9.84
N TYR A 142 20.70 -12.09 -9.79
CA TYR A 142 20.93 -13.07 -10.86
C TYR A 142 21.00 -14.46 -10.28
#